data_5219ebd0015359bfe11383c61600f7b5
#
_entry.id   5219ebd0015359bfe11383c61600f7b5
#
_cell.length_a   1.000
_cell.length_b   1.000
_cell.length_c   1.000
_cell.angle_alpha   90.00
_cell.angle_beta   90.00
_cell.angle_gamma   90.00
#
_symmetry.space_group_name_H-M   'P 1'
#
loop_
_entity.id
_entity.type
_entity.pdbx_description
1 polymer ?
#
loop_
_entity_poly.entity_id
_entity_poly.type
_entity_poly.pdbx_seq_one_letter_code
_entity_poly.pdbx_strand_id
1 'polypeptide(L)'
;DDIKKEDVCIKRLFGSSEPVTISRLQFQDMLLSDKTIDEFKEFEFDLPYTEIKYENTIDRTKGIANPRQLERVPAGAVFNFEIVLDEYDSDNIEENKKIMQEAFRLLENDYIGGSGTRGYGHVGIVIDKEEELKIG
;
A
#
# COMPACT_ATOMS: atom_id res chain seq x y z
N ASP A 1 -28.16 -6.53 -4.52
CA ASP A 1 -27.50 -7.48 -5.43
C ASP A 1 -26.07 -7.06 -5.78
N ASP A 2 -25.78 -5.75 -5.89
CA ASP A 2 -24.44 -5.25 -6.23
C ASP A 2 -23.39 -5.56 -5.16
N ILE A 3 -23.72 -5.41 -3.88
CA ILE A 3 -22.83 -5.71 -2.74
C ILE A 3 -22.35 -7.17 -2.75
N LYS A 4 -23.24 -8.12 -3.11
CA LYS A 4 -22.85 -9.55 -3.20
C LYS A 4 -21.90 -9.81 -4.37
N LYS A 5 -22.06 -9.07 -5.46
CA LYS A 5 -21.18 -9.22 -6.64
C LYS A 5 -19.79 -8.65 -6.37
N GLU A 6 -19.71 -7.51 -5.70
CA GLU A 6 -18.43 -6.91 -5.27
C GLU A 6 -17.68 -7.81 -4.28
N ASP A 7 -18.38 -8.40 -3.29
CA ASP A 7 -17.80 -9.35 -2.34
C ASP A 7 -17.19 -10.57 -3.03
N VAL A 8 -17.85 -11.11 -4.06
CA VAL A 8 -17.33 -12.23 -4.85
C VAL A 8 -16.07 -11.85 -5.62
N CYS A 9 -16.03 -10.64 -6.21
CA CYS A 9 -14.86 -10.17 -6.93
C CYS A 9 -13.65 -9.94 -6.02
N ILE A 10 -13.86 -9.36 -4.84
CA ILE A 10 -12.81 -9.15 -3.84
C ILE A 10 -12.26 -10.50 -3.35
N LYS A 11 -13.13 -11.46 -3.03
CA LYS A 11 -12.72 -12.82 -2.63
C LYS A 11 -11.92 -13.53 -3.71
N ARG A 12 -12.27 -13.33 -4.97
CA ARG A 12 -11.52 -13.88 -6.10
C ARG A 12 -10.13 -13.25 -6.20
N LEU A 13 -10.02 -11.93 -6.09
CA LEU A 13 -8.73 -11.24 -6.22
C LEU A 13 -7.80 -11.52 -5.03
N PHE A 14 -8.31 -11.43 -3.80
CA PHE A 14 -7.49 -11.51 -2.58
C PHE A 14 -7.54 -12.89 -1.89
N GLY A 15 -8.38 -13.78 -2.36
CA GLY A 15 -8.61 -15.06 -1.73
C GLY A 15 -9.62 -15.00 -0.58
N SER A 16 -10.07 -16.17 -0.15
CA SER A 16 -11.00 -16.32 0.99
C SER A 16 -10.83 -17.69 1.63
N SER A 17 -11.04 -17.76 2.94
CA SER A 17 -11.11 -19.01 3.70
C SER A 17 -12.51 -19.63 3.70
N GLU A 18 -13.57 -18.82 3.49
CA GLU A 18 -14.97 -19.26 3.47
C GLU A 18 -15.79 -18.51 2.37
N PRO A 19 -16.16 -19.23 1.27
CA PRO A 19 -15.60 -20.51 0.80
C PRO A 19 -14.13 -20.37 0.43
N VAL A 20 -13.37 -21.45 0.48
CA VAL A 20 -11.96 -21.43 0.08
C VAL A 20 -11.83 -20.98 -1.37
N THR A 21 -11.14 -19.87 -1.57
CA THR A 21 -10.90 -19.29 -2.89
C THR A 21 -9.41 -18.90 -2.98
N ILE A 22 -8.75 -19.41 -4.02
CA ILE A 22 -7.34 -19.08 -4.27
C ILE A 22 -7.25 -17.64 -4.80
N SER A 23 -6.37 -16.83 -4.19
CA SER A 23 -6.10 -15.48 -4.65
C SER A 23 -5.61 -15.45 -6.10
N ARG A 24 -6.05 -14.46 -6.87
CA ARG A 24 -5.49 -14.13 -8.19
C ARG A 24 -4.33 -13.15 -8.10
N LEU A 25 -4.21 -12.44 -7.00
CA LEU A 25 -3.17 -11.43 -6.80
C LEU A 25 -2.04 -12.00 -5.95
N GLN A 26 -0.81 -11.77 -6.40
CA GLN A 26 0.40 -12.03 -5.66
C GLN A 26 1.17 -10.72 -5.54
N PHE A 27 1.48 -10.32 -4.31
CA PHE A 27 2.23 -9.11 -4.01
C PHE A 27 3.66 -9.49 -3.66
N GLN A 28 4.61 -8.80 -4.29
CA GLN A 28 6.02 -8.91 -3.94
C GLN A 28 6.40 -7.85 -2.89
N ASP A 29 7.55 -8.05 -2.25
CA ASP A 29 8.09 -7.05 -1.33
C ASP A 29 8.38 -5.76 -2.08
N MET A 30 7.99 -4.63 -1.49
CA MET A 30 8.26 -3.30 -2.03
C MET A 30 9.61 -2.80 -1.51
N LEU A 31 10.55 -2.61 -2.40
CA LEU A 31 11.88 -2.10 -2.08
C LEU A 31 11.98 -0.62 -2.43
N LEU A 32 12.77 0.12 -1.64
CA LEU A 32 13.13 1.49 -1.99
C LEU A 32 13.80 1.52 -3.37
N SER A 33 13.45 2.52 -4.18
CA SER A 33 14.14 2.73 -5.45
C SER A 33 15.59 3.16 -5.23
N ASP A 34 16.49 2.76 -6.14
CA ASP A 34 17.91 3.14 -6.06
C ASP A 34 18.08 4.66 -5.98
N LYS A 35 17.26 5.40 -6.71
CA LYS A 35 17.26 6.86 -6.66
C LYS A 35 16.94 7.38 -5.24
N THR A 36 15.92 6.85 -4.59
CA THR A 36 15.59 7.24 -3.21
C THR A 36 16.70 6.85 -2.24
N ILE A 37 17.31 5.67 -2.42
CA ILE A 37 18.43 5.23 -1.59
C ILE A 37 19.61 6.21 -1.70
N ASP A 38 19.94 6.65 -2.91
CA ASP A 38 21.05 7.58 -3.13
C ASP A 38 20.73 8.98 -2.62
N GLU A 39 19.51 9.48 -2.86
CA GLU A 39 19.07 10.76 -2.32
C GLU A 39 19.10 10.76 -0.79
N PHE A 40 18.62 9.69 -0.15
CA PHE A 40 18.56 9.61 1.32
C PHE A 40 19.94 9.49 1.99
N LYS A 41 20.96 8.99 1.29
CA LYS A 41 22.35 9.00 1.79
C LYS A 41 22.91 10.43 1.93
N GLU A 42 22.39 11.37 1.16
CA GLU A 42 22.82 12.78 1.21
C GLU A 42 22.17 13.56 2.36
N PHE A 43 21.09 13.02 2.95
CA PHE A 43 20.39 13.64 4.08
C PHE A 43 20.89 13.06 5.41
N GLU A 44 21.07 13.91 6.41
CA GLU A 44 21.34 13.50 7.78
C GLU A 44 20.02 13.16 8.50
N PHE A 45 19.46 11.98 8.22
CA PHE A 45 18.35 11.46 8.99
C PHE A 45 18.84 10.84 10.31
N ASP A 46 17.93 10.69 11.29
CA ASP A 46 18.21 10.02 12.55
C ASP A 46 18.56 8.52 12.33
N LEU A 47 17.99 7.91 11.29
CA LEU A 47 18.24 6.54 10.84
C LEU A 47 18.50 6.52 9.33
N PRO A 48 19.11 5.48 8.76
CA PRO A 48 19.55 5.47 7.35
C PRO A 48 18.46 5.76 6.30
N TYR A 49 17.20 5.39 6.59
CA TYR A 49 16.09 5.53 5.63
C TYR A 49 14.79 6.02 6.28
N THR A 50 14.86 6.41 7.54
CA THR A 50 13.70 6.85 8.31
C THR A 50 14.05 8.07 9.15
N GLU A 51 13.03 8.81 9.54
CA GLU A 51 13.15 9.95 10.45
C GLU A 51 12.36 9.68 11.73
N ILE A 52 12.84 10.24 12.85
CA ILE A 52 12.14 10.18 14.12
C ILE A 52 11.36 11.47 14.32
N LYS A 53 10.05 11.37 14.44
CA LYS A 53 9.19 12.47 14.76
C LYS A 53 8.74 12.41 16.22
N TYR A 54 8.89 13.54 16.90
CA TYR A 54 8.42 13.71 18.28
C TYR A 54 7.02 14.30 18.26
N GLU A 55 6.09 13.66 18.96
CA GLU A 55 4.71 14.11 19.12
C GLU A 55 4.35 14.18 20.59
N ASN A 56 3.54 15.16 20.95
CA ASN A 56 2.99 15.29 22.29
C ASN A 56 1.48 15.03 22.26
N THR A 57 1.02 14.12 23.12
CA THR A 57 -0.40 13.97 23.41
C THR A 57 -0.66 14.64 24.75
N ILE A 58 -1.54 15.64 24.76
CA ILE A 58 -1.91 16.36 25.97
C ILE A 58 -3.19 15.75 26.54
N ASP A 59 -3.09 15.18 27.74
CA ASP A 59 -4.27 14.83 28.53
C ASP A 59 -4.81 16.13 29.15
N ARG A 60 -5.84 16.69 28.53
CA ARG A 60 -6.42 17.97 28.96
C ARG A 60 -7.10 17.91 30.34
N THR A 61 -7.49 16.72 30.78
CA THR A 61 -8.13 16.51 32.10
C THR A 61 -7.11 16.54 33.22
N LYS A 62 -5.90 16.06 32.96
CA LYS A 62 -4.81 15.95 33.95
C LYS A 62 -3.73 17.00 33.76
N GLY A 63 -3.76 17.75 32.66
CA GLY A 63 -2.70 18.72 32.32
C GLY A 63 -1.34 18.09 32.04
N ILE A 64 -1.30 16.79 31.71
CA ILE A 64 -0.06 16.04 31.49
C ILE A 64 0.22 15.92 30.02
N ALA A 65 1.44 16.27 29.61
CA ALA A 65 1.95 16.02 28.27
C ALA A 65 2.65 14.65 28.24
N ASN A 66 2.24 13.77 27.32
CA ASN A 66 2.86 12.49 27.08
C ASN A 66 3.64 12.57 25.76
N PRO A 67 4.96 12.81 25.79
CA PRO A 67 5.78 12.79 24.61
C PRO A 67 5.92 11.34 24.10
N ARG A 68 5.84 11.19 22.78
CA ARG A 68 6.10 9.91 22.11
C ARG A 68 6.96 10.13 20.89
N GLN A 69 7.74 9.12 20.56
CA GLN A 69 8.50 9.07 19.33
C GLN A 69 7.76 8.20 18.32
N LEU A 70 7.78 8.62 17.07
CA LEU A 70 7.24 7.88 15.94
C LEU A 70 8.31 7.84 14.86
N GLU A 71 8.72 6.63 14.49
CA GLU A 71 9.56 6.42 13.32
C GLU A 71 8.68 6.40 12.06
N ARG A 72 9.08 7.12 11.04
CA ARG A 72 8.37 7.16 9.77
C ARG A 72 9.32 7.23 8.58
N VAL A 73 8.83 6.81 7.42
CA VAL A 73 9.50 7.02 6.15
C VAL A 73 9.37 8.50 5.77
N PRO A 74 10.47 9.18 5.37
CA PRO A 74 10.43 10.56 4.94
C PRO A 74 9.57 10.75 3.68
N ALA A 75 8.99 11.94 3.54
CA ALA A 75 8.25 12.31 2.34
C ALA A 75 9.16 12.29 1.10
N GLY A 76 8.63 11.86 -0.04
CA GLY A 76 9.36 11.75 -1.30
C GLY A 76 10.02 10.38 -1.52
N ALA A 77 9.97 9.46 -0.55
CA ALA A 77 10.41 8.10 -0.75
C ALA A 77 9.62 7.41 -1.87
N VAL A 78 10.32 6.77 -2.79
CA VAL A 78 9.74 5.98 -3.89
C VAL A 78 10.05 4.51 -3.66
N PHE A 79 9.02 3.69 -3.66
CA PHE A 79 9.13 2.24 -3.58
C PHE A 79 8.77 1.62 -4.92
N ASN A 80 9.57 0.66 -5.36
CA ASN A 80 9.21 -0.19 -6.48
C ASN A 80 8.28 -1.30 -5.99
N PHE A 81 7.19 -1.53 -6.69
CA PHE A 81 6.28 -2.64 -6.39
C PHE A 81 6.05 -3.50 -7.62
N GLU A 82 5.76 -4.76 -7.39
CA GLU A 82 5.36 -5.71 -8.39
C GLU A 82 4.15 -6.49 -7.91
N ILE A 83 3.14 -6.58 -8.77
CA ILE A 83 1.93 -7.34 -8.52
C ILE A 83 1.72 -8.29 -9.70
N VAL A 84 1.58 -9.57 -9.41
CA VAL A 84 1.22 -10.58 -10.40
C VAL A 84 -0.27 -10.84 -10.30
N LEU A 85 -0.96 -10.77 -11.44
CA LEU A 85 -2.36 -11.15 -11.57
C LEU A 85 -2.44 -12.44 -12.35
N ASP A 86 -2.75 -13.53 -11.64
CA ASP A 86 -3.00 -14.83 -12.27
C ASP A 86 -4.34 -14.82 -13.01
N GLU A 87 -4.32 -15.26 -14.25
CA GLU A 87 -5.50 -15.38 -15.11
C GLU A 87 -5.83 -16.86 -15.34
N TYR A 88 -7.08 -17.21 -15.10
CA TYR A 88 -7.63 -18.52 -15.40
C TYR A 88 -8.73 -18.41 -16.47
N ASP A 89 -8.95 -19.48 -17.24
CA ASP A 89 -9.91 -19.51 -18.36
C ASP A 89 -11.33 -19.02 -18.00
N SER A 90 -11.71 -19.15 -16.71
CA SER A 90 -13.02 -18.72 -16.21
C SER A 90 -13.08 -17.27 -15.77
N ASP A 91 -11.94 -16.57 -15.75
CA ASP A 91 -11.85 -15.22 -15.19
C ASP A 91 -12.13 -14.14 -16.25
N ASN A 92 -12.71 -13.05 -15.83
CA ASN A 92 -12.82 -11.85 -16.64
C ASN A 92 -11.67 -10.91 -16.28
N ILE A 93 -10.60 -10.97 -17.07
CA ILE A 93 -9.37 -10.20 -16.82
C ILE A 93 -9.62 -8.69 -16.82
N GLU A 94 -10.48 -8.20 -17.71
CA GLU A 94 -10.80 -6.76 -17.79
C GLU A 94 -11.54 -6.28 -16.54
N GLU A 95 -12.42 -7.10 -16.00
CA GLU A 95 -13.10 -6.79 -14.73
C GLU A 95 -12.10 -6.78 -13.58
N ASN A 96 -11.19 -7.75 -13.51
CA ASN A 96 -10.16 -7.82 -12.48
C ASN A 96 -9.23 -6.59 -12.54
N LYS A 97 -8.75 -6.20 -13.74
CA LYS A 97 -7.92 -5.01 -13.95
C LYS A 97 -8.65 -3.73 -13.52
N LYS A 98 -9.91 -3.59 -13.86
CA LYS A 98 -10.74 -2.45 -13.48
C LYS A 98 -10.88 -2.31 -11.97
N ILE A 99 -11.11 -3.43 -11.26
CA ILE A 99 -11.20 -3.43 -9.79
C ILE A 99 -9.86 -3.04 -9.17
N MET A 100 -8.73 -3.53 -9.69
CA MET A 100 -7.40 -3.14 -9.23
C MET A 100 -7.14 -1.64 -9.42
N GLN A 101 -7.47 -1.09 -10.58
CA GLN A 101 -7.32 0.34 -10.85
C GLN A 101 -8.15 1.18 -9.88
N GLU A 102 -9.38 0.77 -9.60
CA GLU A 102 -10.22 1.44 -8.62
C GLU A 102 -9.66 1.31 -7.19
N ALA A 103 -9.11 0.15 -6.83
CA ALA A 103 -8.47 -0.05 -5.54
C ALA A 103 -7.24 0.88 -5.37
N PHE A 104 -6.42 1.04 -6.40
CA PHE A 104 -5.30 2.00 -6.37
C PHE A 104 -5.80 3.43 -6.20
N ARG A 105 -6.83 3.83 -6.95
CA ARG A 105 -7.43 5.16 -6.83
C ARG A 105 -7.97 5.43 -5.42
N LEU A 106 -8.59 4.44 -4.81
CA LEU A 106 -9.09 4.54 -3.43
C LEU A 106 -7.94 4.65 -2.44
N LEU A 107 -6.86 3.87 -2.63
CA LEU A 107 -5.69 3.91 -1.77
C LEU A 107 -4.96 5.27 -1.83
N GLU A 108 -4.87 5.88 -3.02
CA GLU A 108 -4.32 7.24 -3.18
C GLU A 108 -5.13 8.32 -2.46
N ASN A 109 -6.43 8.09 -2.25
CA ASN A 109 -7.31 8.98 -1.50
C ASN A 109 -7.39 8.65 -0.01
N ASP A 110 -6.69 7.60 0.42
CA ASP A 110 -6.61 7.17 1.82
C ASP A 110 -5.14 7.22 2.29
N TYR A 111 -4.67 6.24 3.01
CA TYR A 111 -3.30 6.17 3.49
C TYR A 111 -2.81 4.73 3.68
N ILE A 112 -1.50 4.55 3.65
CA ILE A 112 -0.82 3.30 4.02
C ILE A 112 -0.21 3.43 5.41
N GLY A 113 -0.33 2.41 6.25
CA GLY A 113 0.28 2.35 7.57
C GLY A 113 -0.51 3.08 8.64
N GLY A 114 0.19 3.64 9.61
CA GLY A 114 -0.42 4.27 10.78
C GLY A 114 -0.52 5.79 10.69
N SER A 115 -1.35 6.36 11.56
CA SER A 115 -1.49 7.82 11.76
C SER A 115 -1.97 8.61 10.52
N GLY A 116 -2.75 7.97 9.64
CA GLY A 116 -3.28 8.58 8.41
C GLY A 116 -4.10 9.84 8.66
N THR A 117 -4.92 9.88 9.73
CA THR A 117 -5.68 11.07 10.11
C THR A 117 -4.81 12.28 10.51
N ARG A 118 -3.50 12.06 10.68
CA ARG A 118 -2.49 13.12 10.90
C ARG A 118 -1.71 13.48 9.65
N GLY A 119 -2.11 12.95 8.49
CA GLY A 119 -1.51 13.20 7.19
C GLY A 119 -0.29 12.33 6.88
N TYR A 120 -0.13 11.18 7.56
CA TYR A 120 0.92 10.22 7.22
C TYR A 120 0.41 9.16 6.25
N GLY A 121 1.34 8.56 5.50
CA GLY A 121 1.04 7.43 4.61
C GLY A 121 0.28 7.79 3.33
N HIS A 122 0.19 9.07 2.98
CA HIS A 122 -0.35 9.48 1.69
C HIS A 122 0.63 9.09 0.58
N VAL A 123 0.15 8.37 -0.42
CA VAL A 123 0.96 7.81 -1.51
C VAL A 123 0.37 8.15 -2.87
N GLY A 124 1.21 8.23 -3.89
CA GLY A 124 0.82 8.20 -5.28
C GLY A 124 1.27 6.88 -5.91
N ILE A 125 0.49 6.32 -6.81
CA ILE A 125 0.75 5.03 -7.45
C ILE A 125 0.89 5.24 -8.95
N VAL A 126 2.02 4.80 -9.52
CA VAL A 126 2.28 4.86 -10.95
C VAL A 126 2.58 3.46 -11.46
N ILE A 127 1.78 3.02 -12.43
CA ILE A 127 2.04 1.77 -13.16
C ILE A 127 2.80 2.14 -14.41
N ASP A 128 4.09 1.88 -14.45
CA ASP A 128 4.99 2.23 -15.55
C ASP A 128 5.19 1.09 -16.54
N LYS A 129 4.89 -0.15 -16.14
CA LYS A 129 5.06 -1.35 -16.96
C LYS A 129 3.98 -2.38 -16.68
N GLU A 130 3.45 -2.96 -17.76
CA GLU A 130 2.56 -4.12 -17.71
C GLU A 130 3.08 -5.15 -18.72
N GLU A 131 3.23 -6.40 -18.29
CA GLU A 131 3.69 -7.50 -19.14
C GLU A 131 2.74 -8.68 -19.00
N GLU A 132 2.44 -9.32 -20.12
CA GLU A 132 1.70 -10.60 -20.15
C GLU A 132 2.70 -11.74 -20.27
N LEU A 133 2.69 -12.65 -19.30
CA LEU A 133 3.49 -13.87 -19.30
C LEU A 133 2.58 -15.07 -19.55
N LYS A 134 2.85 -15.81 -20.63
CA LYS A 134 2.15 -17.07 -20.91
C LYS A 134 2.94 -18.21 -20.33
N ILE A 135 2.34 -18.91 -19.36
CA ILE A 135 2.86 -20.15 -18.81
C ILE A 135 2.33 -21.27 -19.71
N GLY A 136 3.21 -21.85 -20.49
CA GLY A 136 2.89 -22.96 -21.39
C GLY A 136 2.80 -24.31 -20.67
#